data_4e892301a1fa98bec050d488cecbe6ec
#
_entry.id   4e892301a1fa98bec050d488cecbe6ec
#
_cell.length_a   1.000
_cell.length_b   1.000
_cell.length_c   1.000
_cell.angle_alpha   90.00
_cell.angle_beta   90.00
_cell.angle_gamma   90.00
#
_symmetry.space_group_name_H-M   'P 1'
#
loop_
_entity.id
_entity.type
_entity.pdbx_description
1 polymer ?
#
loop_
_entity_poly.entity_id
_entity_poly.type
_entity_poly.pdbx_seq_one_letter_code
_entity_poly.pdbx_strand_id
1 'polypeptide(L)'
;MDLELTAEQKMIVKAASEVAKDFDPEYWRNKDKNHEFPEDFWKALVDAGFVGIVIPEKYGGGGMGMFEMILAMETLTSESCGLAGEWFLCLTSVFGGLSVLKHGNELQKDNYLPRICKGMEFCLGLTEPDAGSNTLNIQTAAVETGDEYVINGRKTLISGADRAKGMLLVTRTTPLEKAPKRTLGLSLFLVDMPNQAVEVTPIEKHGINYSKTCDVYITDLRVPRENLLGEKDKGWYLVLDTLNPERMSFSAAAAGLGLLAIKKAVEHAKQRKVFGAPIGSYQALQFPLAEAKAKIEAARLLNYKAAWLYDRGLPCGAEANMAKVVAVEAGIQAVYHAMQTFGGYGYAVDYDVERWWREVNLTRLAPVTHQMALSFIGEHVLGLPKSY
;
A
#
# COMPACT_ATOMS: atom_id res chain seq x y z
N MET A 1 14.73 -13.27 18.10
CA MET A 1 14.48 -13.00 16.67
C MET A 1 15.80 -13.25 15.98
N ASP A 2 15.86 -14.23 15.12
CA ASP A 2 16.99 -14.41 14.22
C ASP A 2 16.89 -13.34 13.14
N LEU A 3 17.99 -12.65 12.86
CA LEU A 3 18.05 -11.59 11.88
C LEU A 3 18.49 -12.11 10.49
N GLU A 4 18.94 -13.36 10.41
CA GLU A 4 19.24 -14.00 9.14
C GLU A 4 17.94 -14.47 8.46
N LEU A 5 17.81 -14.17 7.17
CA LEU A 5 16.72 -14.69 6.37
C LEU A 5 16.84 -16.22 6.22
N THR A 6 15.74 -16.92 6.38
CA THR A 6 15.65 -18.34 6.11
C THR A 6 15.94 -18.65 4.63
N ALA A 7 16.15 -19.91 4.29
CA ALA A 7 16.34 -20.33 2.89
C ALA A 7 15.12 -19.94 2.03
N GLU A 8 13.92 -20.12 2.55
CA GLU A 8 12.66 -19.78 1.88
C GLU A 8 12.53 -18.27 1.65
N GLN A 9 12.81 -17.43 2.67
CA GLN A 9 12.83 -15.99 2.56
C GLN A 9 13.87 -15.49 1.54
N LYS A 10 15.06 -16.11 1.49
CA LYS A 10 16.07 -15.83 0.45
C LYS A 10 15.56 -16.19 -0.95
N MET A 11 14.78 -17.25 -1.10
CA MET A 11 14.15 -17.61 -2.39
C MET A 11 13.11 -16.57 -2.82
N ILE A 12 12.32 -16.03 -1.90
CA ILE A 12 11.35 -14.95 -2.18
C ILE A 12 12.06 -13.68 -2.66
N VAL A 13 13.10 -13.25 -1.94
CA VAL A 13 13.92 -12.10 -2.35
C VAL A 13 14.50 -12.32 -3.74
N LYS A 14 15.03 -13.52 -4.02
CA LYS A 14 15.57 -13.86 -5.33
C LYS A 14 14.49 -13.79 -6.42
N ALA A 15 13.34 -14.42 -6.21
CA ALA A 15 12.23 -14.42 -7.18
C ALA A 15 11.71 -13.00 -7.44
N ALA A 16 11.55 -12.17 -6.38
CA ALA A 16 11.16 -10.77 -6.54
C ALA A 16 12.20 -9.95 -7.32
N SER A 17 13.49 -10.19 -7.08
CA SER A 17 14.56 -9.56 -7.86
C SER A 17 14.57 -10.00 -9.33
N GLU A 18 14.28 -11.27 -9.62
CA GLU A 18 14.17 -11.77 -10.98
C GLU A 18 12.99 -11.12 -11.72
N VAL A 19 11.81 -11.07 -11.10
CA VAL A 19 10.64 -10.37 -11.68
C VAL A 19 10.97 -8.88 -11.93
N ALA A 20 11.59 -8.19 -10.98
CA ALA A 20 11.89 -6.77 -11.13
C ALA A 20 12.83 -6.47 -12.29
N LYS A 21 13.78 -7.35 -12.59
CA LYS A 21 14.78 -7.17 -13.66
C LYS A 21 14.18 -7.20 -15.07
N ASP A 22 13.04 -7.84 -15.25
CA ASP A 22 12.35 -7.90 -16.55
C ASP A 22 11.67 -6.55 -16.90
N PHE A 23 11.58 -5.63 -15.95
CA PHE A 23 10.93 -4.32 -16.07
C PHE A 23 11.92 -3.20 -15.78
N ASP A 24 12.61 -2.75 -16.82
CA ASP A 24 13.65 -1.75 -16.72
C ASP A 24 13.12 -0.32 -16.45
N PRO A 25 13.97 0.65 -16.18
CA PRO A 25 13.56 2.03 -15.95
C PRO A 25 12.81 2.66 -17.13
N GLU A 26 13.12 2.29 -18.38
CA GLU A 26 12.42 2.79 -19.56
C GLU A 26 10.97 2.30 -19.63
N TYR A 27 10.73 1.04 -19.29
CA TYR A 27 9.37 0.50 -19.14
C TYR A 27 8.52 1.36 -18.19
N TRP A 28 9.05 1.65 -17.00
CA TRP A 28 8.32 2.44 -16.01
C TRP A 28 8.12 3.89 -16.41
N ARG A 29 9.10 4.52 -17.06
CA ARG A 29 8.95 5.88 -17.63
C ARG A 29 7.82 5.93 -18.65
N ASN A 30 7.77 4.95 -19.54
CA ASN A 30 6.73 4.86 -20.57
C ASN A 30 5.35 4.66 -19.94
N LYS A 31 5.21 3.77 -18.97
CA LYS A 31 3.95 3.55 -18.25
C LYS A 31 3.47 4.79 -17.51
N ASP A 32 4.36 5.48 -16.79
CA ASP A 32 4.01 6.72 -16.07
C ASP A 32 3.63 7.86 -17.05
N LYS A 33 4.41 8.05 -18.10
CA LYS A 33 4.18 9.10 -19.13
C LYS A 33 2.86 8.92 -19.88
N ASN A 34 2.55 7.68 -20.24
CA ASN A 34 1.36 7.37 -21.05
C ASN A 34 0.11 7.13 -20.19
N HIS A 35 0.22 7.15 -18.87
CA HIS A 35 -0.86 6.80 -17.95
C HIS A 35 -1.43 5.40 -18.22
N GLU A 36 -0.54 4.44 -18.52
CA GLU A 36 -0.89 3.08 -18.90
C GLU A 36 -0.66 2.09 -17.75
N PHE A 37 -1.65 1.24 -17.49
CA PHE A 37 -1.51 0.16 -16.54
C PHE A 37 -0.43 -0.84 -17.01
N PRO A 38 0.45 -1.34 -16.13
CA PRO A 38 1.52 -2.26 -16.47
C PRO A 38 1.03 -3.72 -16.48
N GLU A 39 0.27 -4.11 -17.52
CA GLU A 39 -0.35 -5.44 -17.62
C GLU A 39 0.67 -6.58 -17.52
N ASP A 40 1.83 -6.43 -18.19
CA ASP A 40 2.88 -7.45 -18.18
C ASP A 40 3.48 -7.64 -16.79
N PHE A 41 3.68 -6.54 -16.05
CA PHE A 41 4.15 -6.58 -14.66
C PHE A 41 3.12 -7.21 -13.74
N TRP A 42 1.83 -6.82 -13.87
CA TRP A 42 0.76 -7.44 -13.10
C TRP A 42 0.70 -8.96 -13.34
N LYS A 43 0.78 -9.37 -14.60
CA LYS A 43 0.83 -10.79 -14.96
C LYS A 43 2.04 -11.49 -14.34
N ALA A 44 3.23 -10.88 -14.38
CA ALA A 44 4.43 -11.44 -13.76
C ALA A 44 4.29 -11.62 -12.24
N LEU A 45 3.64 -10.66 -11.53
CA LEU A 45 3.34 -10.81 -10.10
C LEU A 45 2.39 -11.97 -9.80
N VAL A 46 1.38 -12.18 -10.67
CA VAL A 46 0.43 -13.30 -10.57
C VAL A 46 1.15 -14.62 -10.83
N ASP A 47 1.88 -14.73 -11.93
CA ASP A 47 2.59 -15.94 -12.34
C ASP A 47 3.66 -16.37 -11.32
N ALA A 48 4.32 -15.41 -10.68
CA ALA A 48 5.27 -15.64 -9.59
C ALA A 48 4.61 -15.95 -8.23
N GLY A 49 3.27 -15.89 -8.13
CA GLY A 49 2.52 -16.20 -6.91
C GLY A 49 2.51 -15.08 -5.86
N PHE A 50 3.07 -13.90 -6.13
CA PHE A 50 3.15 -12.82 -5.15
C PHE A 50 1.79 -12.26 -4.76
N VAL A 51 0.81 -12.26 -5.67
CA VAL A 51 -0.55 -11.79 -5.37
C VAL A 51 -1.24 -12.67 -4.34
N GLY A 52 -0.96 -13.97 -4.35
CA GLY A 52 -1.52 -14.95 -3.40
C GLY A 52 -0.61 -15.30 -2.22
N ILE A 53 0.54 -14.63 -2.04
CA ILE A 53 1.59 -15.06 -1.11
C ILE A 53 1.10 -15.28 0.32
N VAL A 54 0.20 -14.42 0.84
CA VAL A 54 -0.38 -14.50 2.19
C VAL A 54 -1.66 -15.34 2.27
N ILE A 55 -2.15 -15.85 1.14
CA ILE A 55 -3.38 -16.66 1.06
C ILE A 55 -3.00 -18.13 1.26
N PRO A 56 -3.73 -18.91 2.08
CA PRO A 56 -3.43 -20.32 2.29
C PRO A 56 -3.43 -21.17 1.02
N GLU A 57 -2.60 -22.19 0.99
CA GLU A 57 -2.46 -23.13 -0.14
C GLU A 57 -3.79 -23.77 -0.58
N LYS A 58 -4.70 -24.05 0.36
CA LYS A 58 -6.04 -24.61 0.06
C LYS A 58 -6.86 -23.72 -0.89
N TYR A 59 -6.54 -22.43 -0.99
CA TYR A 59 -7.16 -21.48 -1.92
C TYR A 59 -6.28 -21.15 -3.13
N GLY A 60 -5.13 -21.83 -3.26
CA GLY A 60 -4.18 -21.63 -4.36
C GLY A 60 -3.14 -20.54 -4.11
N GLY A 61 -2.97 -20.11 -2.86
CA GLY A 61 -1.95 -19.14 -2.45
C GLY A 61 -0.67 -19.77 -1.96
N GLY A 62 0.26 -18.95 -1.47
CA GLY A 62 1.58 -19.36 -0.97
C GLY A 62 1.61 -19.82 0.48
N GLY A 63 0.56 -19.54 1.28
CA GLY A 63 0.49 -19.91 2.69
C GLY A 63 1.51 -19.20 3.59
N MET A 64 2.12 -18.12 3.10
CA MET A 64 3.18 -17.38 3.79
C MET A 64 2.62 -16.23 4.64
N GLY A 65 3.51 -15.54 5.37
CA GLY A 65 3.14 -14.44 6.25
C GLY A 65 3.30 -13.06 5.65
N MET A 66 2.96 -12.05 6.44
CA MET A 66 3.19 -10.65 6.11
C MET A 66 4.69 -10.33 6.04
N PHE A 67 5.53 -11.07 6.75
CA PHE A 67 6.99 -10.90 6.69
C PHE A 67 7.51 -11.17 5.27
N GLU A 68 7.11 -12.26 4.64
CA GLU A 68 7.47 -12.63 3.27
C GLU A 68 6.87 -11.66 2.26
N MET A 69 5.65 -11.19 2.50
CA MET A 69 5.01 -10.17 1.65
C MET A 69 5.83 -8.87 1.63
N ILE A 70 6.26 -8.35 2.79
CA ILE A 70 7.05 -7.10 2.81
C ILE A 70 8.46 -7.29 2.25
N LEU A 71 9.06 -8.47 2.35
CA LEU A 71 10.32 -8.78 1.67
C LEU A 71 10.18 -8.70 0.15
N ALA A 72 9.10 -9.27 -0.39
CA ALA A 72 8.81 -9.19 -1.82
C ALA A 72 8.56 -7.75 -2.27
N MET A 73 7.70 -7.00 -1.57
CA MET A 73 7.40 -5.59 -1.86
C MET A 73 8.65 -4.71 -1.82
N GLU A 74 9.47 -4.83 -0.78
CA GLU A 74 10.71 -4.07 -0.62
C GLU A 74 11.70 -4.39 -1.74
N THR A 75 11.85 -5.66 -2.10
CA THR A 75 12.78 -6.09 -3.15
C THR A 75 12.32 -5.59 -4.52
N LEU A 76 11.07 -5.79 -4.90
CA LEU A 76 10.50 -5.28 -6.15
C LEU A 76 10.73 -3.76 -6.28
N THR A 77 10.43 -3.02 -5.19
CA THR A 77 10.58 -1.57 -5.16
C THR A 77 12.03 -1.13 -5.29
N SER A 78 12.96 -1.79 -4.58
CA SER A 78 14.38 -1.39 -4.52
C SER A 78 15.20 -1.79 -5.74
N GLU A 79 14.74 -2.74 -6.55
CA GLU A 79 15.45 -3.12 -7.76
C GLU A 79 15.16 -2.19 -8.95
N SER A 80 13.89 -2.00 -9.33
CA SER A 80 13.53 -1.18 -10.49
C SER A 80 12.12 -0.61 -10.46
N CYS A 81 11.17 -1.27 -9.76
CA CYS A 81 9.74 -1.02 -9.96
C CYS A 81 9.24 0.28 -9.31
N GLY A 82 10.03 0.93 -8.46
CA GLY A 82 9.54 2.07 -7.68
C GLY A 82 8.33 1.66 -6.83
N LEU A 83 7.39 2.54 -6.58
CA LEU A 83 6.21 2.21 -5.77
C LEU A 83 5.32 1.11 -6.38
N ALA A 84 5.41 0.83 -7.68
CA ALA A 84 4.64 -0.25 -8.30
C ALA A 84 4.91 -1.62 -7.65
N GLY A 85 6.12 -1.84 -7.13
CA GLY A 85 6.49 -3.09 -6.46
C GLY A 85 5.65 -3.40 -5.22
N GLU A 86 5.11 -2.39 -4.56
CA GLU A 86 4.20 -2.54 -3.41
C GLU A 86 2.75 -2.31 -3.79
N TRP A 87 2.47 -1.30 -4.63
CA TRP A 87 1.17 -0.72 -4.89
C TRP A 87 0.08 -1.74 -5.22
N PHE A 88 0.32 -2.58 -6.22
CA PHE A 88 -0.66 -3.56 -6.68
C PHE A 88 -0.88 -4.70 -5.68
N LEU A 89 0.18 -5.10 -4.98
CA LEU A 89 0.09 -6.12 -3.93
C LEU A 89 -0.68 -5.59 -2.71
N CYS A 90 -0.47 -4.32 -2.32
CA CYS A 90 -1.22 -3.71 -1.23
C CYS A 90 -2.72 -3.63 -1.55
N LEU A 91 -3.08 -3.15 -2.75
CA LEU A 91 -4.48 -3.02 -3.15
C LEU A 91 -5.19 -4.38 -3.18
N THR A 92 -4.57 -5.39 -3.77
CA THR A 92 -5.23 -6.67 -4.00
C THR A 92 -5.02 -7.65 -2.85
N SER A 93 -3.78 -7.88 -2.44
CA SER A 93 -3.47 -8.91 -1.44
C SER A 93 -3.77 -8.46 -0.02
N VAL A 94 -3.47 -7.19 0.33
CA VAL A 94 -3.71 -6.67 1.68
C VAL A 94 -5.18 -6.29 1.84
N PHE A 95 -5.72 -5.39 1.02
CA PHE A 95 -7.12 -4.97 1.20
C PHE A 95 -8.12 -6.05 0.81
N GLY A 96 -7.93 -6.73 -0.32
CA GLY A 96 -8.81 -7.82 -0.75
C GLY A 96 -8.51 -9.11 0.01
N GLY A 97 -7.31 -9.66 -0.19
CA GLY A 97 -6.92 -10.99 0.28
C GLY A 97 -6.99 -11.16 1.79
N LEU A 98 -6.26 -10.32 2.56
CA LEU A 98 -6.24 -10.44 4.03
C LEU A 98 -7.59 -10.12 4.66
N SER A 99 -8.36 -9.16 4.11
CA SER A 99 -9.69 -8.85 4.65
C SER A 99 -10.65 -10.02 4.51
N VAL A 100 -10.70 -10.64 3.33
CA VAL A 100 -11.53 -11.82 3.08
C VAL A 100 -11.03 -13.01 3.89
N LEU A 101 -9.72 -13.24 3.95
CA LEU A 101 -9.15 -14.34 4.71
C LEU A 101 -9.49 -14.27 6.20
N LYS A 102 -9.41 -13.08 6.78
CA LYS A 102 -9.59 -12.87 8.21
C LYS A 102 -11.05 -12.79 8.63
N HIS A 103 -11.90 -12.16 7.83
CA HIS A 103 -13.25 -11.80 8.21
C HIS A 103 -14.34 -12.46 7.37
N GLY A 104 -14.00 -13.08 6.24
CA GLY A 104 -14.93 -13.79 5.39
C GLY A 104 -15.43 -15.08 6.02
N ASN A 105 -16.70 -15.42 5.73
CA ASN A 105 -17.20 -16.76 5.94
C ASN A 105 -16.62 -17.73 4.90
N GLU A 106 -16.81 -19.03 5.06
CA GLU A 106 -16.20 -20.02 4.15
C GLU A 106 -16.64 -19.84 2.69
N LEU A 107 -17.92 -19.50 2.43
CA LEU A 107 -18.42 -19.24 1.07
C LEU A 107 -17.71 -18.03 0.44
N GLN A 108 -17.52 -16.95 1.20
CA GLN A 108 -16.80 -15.77 0.73
C GLN A 108 -15.32 -16.09 0.46
N LYS A 109 -14.67 -16.85 1.35
CA LYS A 109 -13.28 -17.30 1.15
C LYS A 109 -13.14 -18.18 -0.09
N ASP A 110 -14.02 -19.17 -0.25
CA ASP A 110 -14.02 -20.09 -1.40
C ASP A 110 -14.26 -19.35 -2.73
N ASN A 111 -15.09 -18.29 -2.71
CA ASN A 111 -15.36 -17.49 -3.90
C ASN A 111 -14.25 -16.51 -4.24
N TYR A 112 -13.74 -15.74 -3.28
CA TYR A 112 -12.84 -14.62 -3.58
C TYR A 112 -11.36 -14.99 -3.56
N LEU A 113 -10.89 -15.81 -2.59
CA LEU A 113 -9.46 -16.06 -2.43
C LEU A 113 -8.81 -16.75 -3.64
N PRO A 114 -9.42 -17.79 -4.26
CA PRO A 114 -8.86 -18.38 -5.47
C PRO A 114 -8.83 -17.42 -6.67
N ARG A 115 -9.81 -16.52 -6.77
CA ARG A 115 -9.86 -15.51 -7.84
C ARG A 115 -8.77 -14.46 -7.65
N ILE A 116 -8.51 -14.03 -6.41
CA ILE A 116 -7.41 -13.12 -6.05
C ILE A 116 -6.07 -13.76 -6.41
N CYS A 117 -5.82 -15.01 -6.05
CA CYS A 117 -4.59 -15.72 -6.42
C CYS A 117 -4.38 -15.79 -7.94
N LYS A 118 -5.46 -15.76 -8.74
CA LYS A 118 -5.44 -15.73 -10.20
C LYS A 118 -5.43 -14.32 -10.79
N GLY A 119 -5.20 -13.29 -10.00
CA GLY A 119 -5.08 -11.92 -10.47
C GLY A 119 -6.37 -11.11 -10.49
N MET A 120 -7.40 -11.49 -9.73
CA MET A 120 -8.57 -10.63 -9.52
C MET A 120 -8.18 -9.37 -8.78
N GLU A 121 -8.13 -8.25 -9.48
CA GLU A 121 -7.79 -6.96 -8.89
C GLU A 121 -8.86 -6.47 -7.91
N PHE A 122 -8.40 -5.92 -6.77
CA PHE A 122 -9.27 -5.37 -5.72
C PHE A 122 -9.01 -3.88 -5.50
N CYS A 123 -10.03 -3.15 -5.04
CA CYS A 123 -9.90 -1.80 -4.52
C CYS A 123 -10.62 -1.65 -3.17
N LEU A 124 -10.23 -0.61 -2.41
CA LEU A 124 -10.83 -0.26 -1.13
C LEU A 124 -11.66 1.02 -1.25
N GLY A 125 -12.97 0.91 -1.18
CA GLY A 125 -13.92 2.02 -1.15
C GLY A 125 -14.10 2.56 0.28
N LEU A 126 -13.11 3.31 0.79
CA LEU A 126 -13.11 3.85 2.16
C LEU A 126 -13.38 5.35 2.19
N THR A 127 -12.48 6.13 1.62
CA THR A 127 -12.42 7.59 1.74
C THR A 127 -13.59 8.28 1.05
N GLU A 128 -14.12 9.33 1.67
CA GLU A 128 -15.16 10.22 1.10
C GLU A 128 -14.66 11.67 1.10
N PRO A 129 -15.30 12.59 0.33
CA PRO A 129 -14.87 13.98 0.30
C PRO A 129 -14.74 14.62 1.69
N ASP A 130 -15.65 14.29 2.63
CA ASP A 130 -15.67 14.83 3.99
C ASP A 130 -15.22 13.82 5.07
N ALA A 131 -14.69 12.67 4.66
CA ALA A 131 -14.24 11.60 5.56
C ALA A 131 -12.92 10.98 5.08
N GLY A 132 -11.83 11.71 5.23
CA GLY A 132 -10.45 11.24 5.06
C GLY A 132 -9.87 10.78 6.40
N SER A 133 -9.04 11.59 7.07
CA SER A 133 -8.49 11.24 8.41
C SER A 133 -9.59 11.03 9.45
N ASN A 134 -10.72 11.73 9.35
CA ASN A 134 -11.91 11.48 10.15
C ASN A 134 -12.81 10.41 9.51
N THR A 135 -12.28 9.21 9.32
CA THR A 135 -12.96 8.09 8.67
C THR A 135 -14.30 7.72 9.33
N LEU A 136 -14.45 7.94 10.64
CA LEU A 136 -15.71 7.68 11.33
C LEU A 136 -16.87 8.59 10.89
N ASN A 137 -16.60 9.59 10.05
CA ASN A 137 -17.61 10.48 9.47
C ASN A 137 -18.15 9.99 8.10
N ILE A 138 -17.86 8.75 7.71
CA ILE A 138 -18.38 8.14 6.49
C ILE A 138 -19.91 8.24 6.45
N GLN A 139 -20.44 8.67 5.29
CA GLN A 139 -21.86 8.91 5.05
C GLN A 139 -22.47 7.99 3.99
N THR A 140 -21.65 7.34 3.12
CA THR A 140 -22.16 6.33 2.17
C THR A 140 -23.03 5.35 2.94
N ALA A 141 -24.34 5.37 2.69
CA ALA A 141 -25.33 4.64 3.48
C ALA A 141 -25.66 3.29 2.86
N ALA A 142 -25.84 2.28 3.69
CA ALA A 142 -26.37 0.97 3.30
C ALA A 142 -27.64 0.68 4.09
N VAL A 143 -28.77 0.69 3.40
CA VAL A 143 -30.10 0.47 3.99
C VAL A 143 -30.53 -0.96 3.72
N GLU A 144 -30.84 -1.71 4.79
CA GLU A 144 -31.31 -3.09 4.70
C GLU A 144 -32.73 -3.13 4.13
N THR A 145 -32.93 -3.91 3.08
CA THR A 145 -34.21 -4.04 2.36
C THR A 145 -34.44 -5.51 2.00
N GLY A 146 -35.18 -6.22 2.83
CA GLY A 146 -35.37 -7.68 2.67
C GLY A 146 -34.08 -8.46 2.81
N ASP A 147 -33.68 -9.20 1.78
CA ASP A 147 -32.48 -10.03 1.77
C ASP A 147 -31.24 -9.31 1.15
N GLU A 148 -31.31 -8.00 0.94
CA GLU A 148 -30.27 -7.19 0.35
C GLU A 148 -30.07 -5.87 1.10
N TYR A 149 -28.99 -5.18 0.75
CA TYR A 149 -28.74 -3.78 1.12
C TYR A 149 -28.79 -2.91 -0.13
N VAL A 150 -29.44 -1.76 -0.01
CA VAL A 150 -29.39 -0.69 -1.04
C VAL A 150 -28.41 0.35 -0.57
N ILE A 151 -27.35 0.56 -1.37
CA ILE A 151 -26.22 1.42 -1.01
C ILE A 151 -26.20 2.65 -1.91
N ASN A 152 -26.11 3.82 -1.27
CA ASN A 152 -26.02 5.12 -1.93
C ASN A 152 -24.90 5.95 -1.30
N GLY A 153 -24.11 6.64 -2.13
CA GLY A 153 -23.05 7.51 -1.65
C GLY A 153 -21.95 7.81 -2.67
N ARG A 154 -20.87 8.39 -2.18
CA ARG A 154 -19.70 8.73 -3.01
C ARG A 154 -18.42 8.40 -2.26
N LYS A 155 -17.49 7.74 -2.96
CA LYS A 155 -16.12 7.54 -2.51
C LYS A 155 -15.17 8.36 -3.37
N THR A 156 -14.06 8.79 -2.82
CA THR A 156 -13.04 9.56 -3.53
C THR A 156 -11.64 9.02 -3.24
N LEU A 157 -10.70 9.30 -4.12
CA LEU A 157 -9.31 8.84 -4.04
C LEU A 157 -9.18 7.30 -3.99
N ILE A 158 -10.06 6.62 -4.70
CA ILE A 158 -10.07 5.14 -4.74
C ILE A 158 -9.13 4.65 -5.85
N SER A 159 -8.01 4.09 -5.44
CA SER A 159 -6.99 3.58 -6.36
C SER A 159 -7.43 2.27 -7.01
N GLY A 160 -7.24 2.19 -8.34
CA GLY A 160 -7.53 1.00 -9.12
C GLY A 160 -9.02 0.69 -9.33
N ALA A 161 -9.95 1.60 -8.94
CA ALA A 161 -11.39 1.35 -9.06
C ALA A 161 -11.85 1.18 -10.52
N ASP A 162 -11.15 1.79 -11.47
CA ASP A 162 -11.45 1.69 -12.91
C ASP A 162 -11.21 0.27 -13.49
N ARG A 163 -10.41 -0.54 -12.82
CA ARG A 163 -10.01 -1.88 -13.26
C ARG A 163 -10.47 -2.99 -12.33
N ALA A 164 -10.67 -2.66 -11.06
CA ALA A 164 -11.00 -3.63 -10.02
C ALA A 164 -12.15 -4.56 -10.43
N LYS A 165 -12.01 -5.83 -10.11
CA LYS A 165 -13.05 -6.86 -10.25
C LYS A 165 -13.76 -7.12 -8.92
N GLY A 166 -13.19 -6.64 -7.82
CA GLY A 166 -13.78 -6.63 -6.49
C GLY A 166 -13.51 -5.32 -5.77
N MET A 167 -14.49 -4.86 -5.00
CA MET A 167 -14.35 -3.71 -4.12
C MET A 167 -14.70 -4.10 -2.69
N LEU A 168 -13.81 -3.79 -1.75
CA LEU A 168 -14.14 -3.78 -0.33
C LEU A 168 -14.76 -2.42 -0.01
N LEU A 169 -16.08 -2.36 0.12
CA LEU A 169 -16.82 -1.12 0.29
C LEU A 169 -17.20 -0.88 1.75
N VAL A 170 -16.74 0.22 2.31
CA VAL A 170 -17.07 0.64 3.69
C VAL A 170 -18.26 1.59 3.66
N THR A 171 -19.32 1.24 4.39
CA THR A 171 -20.57 2.00 4.42
C THR A 171 -21.07 2.21 5.83
N ARG A 172 -22.07 3.07 5.98
CA ARG A 172 -22.80 3.30 7.21
C ARG A 172 -24.15 2.56 7.18
N THR A 173 -24.27 1.54 8.02
CA THR A 173 -25.50 0.75 8.19
C THR A 173 -26.37 1.28 9.34
N THR A 174 -25.75 1.93 10.34
CA THR A 174 -26.48 2.65 11.40
C THR A 174 -26.03 4.10 11.40
N PRO A 175 -26.96 5.09 11.25
CA PRO A 175 -26.63 6.51 11.30
C PRO A 175 -25.78 6.90 12.52
N LEU A 176 -24.84 7.82 12.35
CA LEU A 176 -23.87 8.15 13.39
C LEU A 176 -24.52 8.63 14.70
N GLU A 177 -25.61 9.39 14.59
CA GLU A 177 -26.40 9.88 15.72
C GLU A 177 -27.18 8.82 16.47
N LYS A 178 -27.38 7.63 15.83
CA LYS A 178 -28.08 6.47 16.42
C LYS A 178 -27.11 5.40 16.90
N ALA A 179 -25.83 5.49 16.54
CA ALA A 179 -24.83 4.50 16.92
C ALA A 179 -24.48 4.64 18.41
N PRO A 180 -24.39 3.54 19.17
CA PRO A 180 -24.05 3.56 20.60
C PRO A 180 -22.66 4.15 20.88
N LYS A 181 -21.74 4.06 19.90
CA LYS A 181 -20.40 4.62 19.90
C LYS A 181 -20.03 5.04 18.47
N ARG A 182 -19.22 6.10 18.31
CA ARG A 182 -18.75 6.56 16.98
C ARG A 182 -18.06 5.47 16.14
N THR A 183 -17.43 4.51 16.79
CA THR A 183 -16.74 3.37 16.14
C THR A 183 -17.68 2.25 15.70
N LEU A 184 -18.96 2.35 16.01
CA LEU A 184 -20.01 1.41 15.55
C LEU A 184 -20.86 2.01 14.43
N GLY A 185 -21.63 1.19 13.76
CA GLY A 185 -22.54 1.61 12.70
C GLY A 185 -21.90 1.63 11.30
N LEU A 186 -20.62 1.24 11.16
CA LEU A 186 -19.98 0.98 9.88
C LEU A 186 -20.01 -0.53 9.56
N SER A 187 -20.20 -0.85 8.30
CA SER A 187 -20.17 -2.24 7.78
C SER A 187 -19.35 -2.32 6.50
N LEU A 188 -18.82 -3.48 6.21
CA LEU A 188 -18.02 -3.76 5.01
C LEU A 188 -18.81 -4.69 4.09
N PHE A 189 -18.75 -4.39 2.80
CA PHE A 189 -19.37 -5.22 1.77
C PHE A 189 -18.37 -5.61 0.69
N LEU A 190 -18.46 -6.86 0.25
CA LEU A 190 -17.77 -7.33 -0.95
C LEU A 190 -18.65 -7.05 -2.16
N VAL A 191 -18.17 -6.21 -3.06
CA VAL A 191 -18.92 -5.79 -4.26
C VAL A 191 -18.15 -6.26 -5.49
N ASP A 192 -18.81 -7.06 -6.34
CA ASP A 192 -18.25 -7.42 -7.64
C ASP A 192 -18.32 -6.21 -8.59
N MET A 193 -17.22 -6.00 -9.34
CA MET A 193 -17.04 -4.91 -10.29
C MET A 193 -16.74 -5.44 -11.70
N PRO A 194 -17.03 -4.70 -12.79
CA PRO A 194 -17.81 -3.45 -12.82
C PRO A 194 -19.27 -3.68 -12.47
N ASN A 195 -19.95 -2.64 -11.99
CA ASN A 195 -21.36 -2.69 -11.64
C ASN A 195 -22.11 -1.49 -12.23
N GLN A 196 -23.30 -1.68 -12.78
CA GLN A 196 -24.09 -0.61 -13.43
C GLN A 196 -24.53 0.49 -12.45
N ALA A 197 -24.63 0.18 -11.16
CA ALA A 197 -24.95 1.13 -10.10
C ALA A 197 -23.72 1.92 -9.59
N VAL A 198 -22.54 1.68 -10.18
CA VAL A 198 -21.27 2.27 -9.75
C VAL A 198 -20.60 2.96 -10.93
N GLU A 199 -20.58 4.28 -10.90
CA GLU A 199 -19.84 5.10 -11.86
C GLU A 199 -18.46 5.43 -11.31
N VAL A 200 -17.42 5.25 -12.14
CA VAL A 200 -16.02 5.46 -11.77
C VAL A 200 -15.40 6.50 -12.69
N THR A 201 -14.91 7.60 -12.09
CA THR A 201 -14.29 8.72 -12.82
C THR A 201 -12.86 8.94 -12.36
N PRO A 202 -11.84 8.83 -13.23
CA PRO A 202 -10.45 9.08 -12.87
C PRO A 202 -10.19 10.52 -12.40
N ILE A 203 -9.29 10.68 -11.44
CA ILE A 203 -8.80 11.96 -10.91
C ILE A 203 -7.37 12.15 -11.43
N GLU A 204 -7.08 13.34 -11.97
CA GLU A 204 -5.72 13.75 -12.33
C GLU A 204 -4.86 13.88 -11.07
N LYS A 205 -3.61 13.37 -11.12
CA LYS A 205 -2.73 13.36 -9.96
C LYS A 205 -1.25 13.48 -10.30
N HIS A 206 -0.46 13.79 -9.30
CA HIS A 206 0.95 14.12 -9.44
C HIS A 206 1.86 12.94 -9.82
N GLY A 207 1.62 11.74 -9.29
CA GLY A 207 2.47 10.58 -9.49
C GLY A 207 1.71 9.26 -9.49
N ILE A 208 2.42 8.15 -9.75
CA ILE A 208 1.83 6.80 -9.92
C ILE A 208 0.81 6.82 -11.06
N ASN A 209 1.18 7.45 -12.18
CA ASN A 209 0.25 7.68 -13.30
C ASN A 209 -0.09 6.38 -14.04
N TYR A 210 0.68 5.33 -13.85
CA TYR A 210 0.41 3.97 -14.34
C TYR A 210 -0.73 3.25 -13.59
N SER A 211 -1.30 3.84 -12.54
CA SER A 211 -2.48 3.33 -11.83
C SER A 211 -3.42 4.49 -11.58
N LYS A 212 -4.68 4.40 -11.99
CA LYS A 212 -5.64 5.48 -11.79
C LYS A 212 -6.13 5.52 -10.34
N THR A 213 -6.44 6.72 -9.90
CA THR A 213 -7.16 7.00 -8.65
C THR A 213 -8.46 7.67 -9.01
N CYS A 214 -9.58 7.26 -8.44
CA CYS A 214 -10.90 7.59 -8.96
C CYS A 214 -11.83 8.17 -7.90
N ASP A 215 -12.78 8.97 -8.37
CA ASP A 215 -14.08 9.17 -7.73
C ASP A 215 -14.99 8.00 -8.08
N VAL A 216 -15.79 7.57 -7.13
CA VAL A 216 -16.73 6.44 -7.27
C VAL A 216 -18.10 6.90 -6.77
N TYR A 217 -19.06 6.99 -7.68
CA TYR A 217 -20.43 7.37 -7.39
C TYR A 217 -21.29 6.11 -7.35
N ILE A 218 -22.06 5.97 -6.28
CA ILE A 218 -22.87 4.77 -6.00
C ILE A 218 -24.31 5.19 -5.91
N THR A 219 -25.17 4.65 -6.81
CA THR A 219 -26.60 4.97 -6.88
C THR A 219 -27.42 3.71 -6.92
N ASP A 220 -28.20 3.49 -5.85
CA ASP A 220 -29.09 2.34 -5.68
C ASP A 220 -28.40 0.98 -5.90
N LEU A 221 -27.14 0.86 -5.48
CA LEU A 221 -26.38 -0.38 -5.56
C LEU A 221 -27.02 -1.42 -4.65
N ARG A 222 -27.52 -2.50 -5.25
CA ARG A 222 -28.10 -3.63 -4.54
C ARG A 222 -27.04 -4.68 -4.27
N VAL A 223 -26.84 -4.99 -3.00
CA VAL A 223 -25.84 -5.96 -2.54
C VAL A 223 -26.53 -7.00 -1.69
N PRO A 224 -26.45 -8.30 -2.03
CA PRO A 224 -27.02 -9.38 -1.22
C PRO A 224 -26.48 -9.34 0.22
N ARG A 225 -27.32 -9.73 1.19
CA ARG A 225 -26.93 -9.79 2.61
C ARG A 225 -25.68 -10.66 2.83
N GLU A 226 -25.53 -11.72 2.07
CA GLU A 226 -24.40 -12.64 2.12
C GLU A 226 -23.05 -12.01 1.73
N ASN A 227 -23.05 -10.84 1.07
CA ASN A 227 -21.87 -10.09 0.74
C ASN A 227 -21.39 -9.16 1.87
N LEU A 228 -22.11 -9.09 2.98
CA LEU A 228 -21.66 -8.43 4.20
C LEU A 228 -20.42 -9.17 4.73
N LEU A 229 -19.29 -8.50 4.80
CA LEU A 229 -18.05 -9.05 5.34
C LEU A 229 -18.03 -8.86 6.86
N GLY A 230 -17.94 -9.96 7.60
CA GLY A 230 -17.94 -9.95 9.05
C GLY A 230 -19.31 -9.60 9.64
N GLU A 231 -19.34 -8.76 10.69
CA GLU A 231 -20.57 -8.42 11.41
C GLU A 231 -21.06 -7.00 11.07
N LYS A 232 -22.39 -6.86 10.92
CA LYS A 232 -23.04 -5.54 10.76
C LYS A 232 -22.64 -4.60 11.90
N ASP A 233 -22.43 -3.34 11.54
CA ASP A 233 -22.07 -2.24 12.45
C ASP A 233 -20.67 -2.33 13.12
N LYS A 234 -19.89 -3.40 12.86
CA LYS A 234 -18.54 -3.59 13.40
C LYS A 234 -17.44 -3.35 12.36
N GLY A 235 -17.77 -2.87 11.18
CA GLY A 235 -16.85 -2.70 10.05
C GLY A 235 -15.61 -1.85 10.34
N TRP A 236 -15.70 -0.88 11.24
CA TRP A 236 -14.53 -0.09 11.64
C TRP A 236 -13.39 -0.95 12.20
N TYR A 237 -13.73 -1.95 13.03
CA TYR A 237 -12.71 -2.83 13.60
C TYR A 237 -12.07 -3.74 12.56
N LEU A 238 -12.85 -4.14 11.54
CA LEU A 238 -12.34 -4.92 10.41
C LEU A 238 -11.37 -4.10 9.56
N VAL A 239 -11.70 -2.83 9.30
CA VAL A 239 -10.79 -1.89 8.62
C VAL A 239 -9.48 -1.71 9.40
N LEU A 240 -9.55 -1.54 10.73
CA LEU A 240 -8.34 -1.38 11.56
C LEU A 240 -7.40 -2.57 11.45
N ASP A 241 -7.92 -3.78 11.27
CA ASP A 241 -7.12 -5.00 11.10
C ASP A 241 -6.27 -5.00 9.82
N THR A 242 -6.72 -4.30 8.76
CA THR A 242 -5.98 -4.15 7.51
C THR A 242 -4.99 -3.00 7.54
N LEU A 243 -5.18 -2.03 8.43
CA LEU A 243 -4.34 -0.82 8.46
C LEU A 243 -2.92 -1.07 8.98
N ASN A 244 -2.68 -2.09 9.81
CA ASN A 244 -1.32 -2.44 10.22
C ASN A 244 -0.53 -3.09 9.08
N PRO A 245 -1.05 -4.14 8.37
CA PRO A 245 -0.44 -4.64 7.13
C PRO A 245 -0.16 -3.55 6.11
N GLU A 246 -1.08 -2.63 5.91
CA GLU A 246 -0.94 -1.51 5.00
C GLU A 246 0.21 -0.56 5.40
N ARG A 247 0.33 -0.20 6.69
CA ARG A 247 1.47 0.60 7.18
C ARG A 247 2.80 -0.11 6.94
N MET A 248 2.85 -1.42 7.16
CA MET A 248 4.04 -2.23 6.90
C MET A 248 4.39 -2.26 5.41
N SER A 249 3.40 -2.38 4.52
CA SER A 249 3.57 -2.34 3.06
C SER A 249 4.17 -1.00 2.61
N PHE A 250 3.60 0.12 3.05
CA PHE A 250 4.12 1.45 2.73
C PHE A 250 5.48 1.75 3.37
N SER A 251 5.78 1.13 4.50
CA SER A 251 7.14 1.20 5.10
C SER A 251 8.16 0.48 4.21
N ALA A 252 7.81 -0.70 3.70
CA ALA A 252 8.64 -1.46 2.76
C ALA A 252 8.84 -0.68 1.46
N ALA A 253 7.77 -0.07 0.92
CA ALA A 253 7.82 0.75 -0.29
C ALA A 253 8.73 1.99 -0.12
N ALA A 254 8.56 2.75 0.96
CA ALA A 254 9.37 3.95 1.21
C ALA A 254 10.85 3.61 1.42
N ALA A 255 11.14 2.53 2.17
CA ALA A 255 12.49 2.04 2.37
C ALA A 255 13.11 1.53 1.05
N GLY A 256 12.37 0.71 0.30
CA GLY A 256 12.79 0.16 -0.99
C GLY A 256 13.10 1.27 -2.01
N LEU A 257 12.20 2.24 -2.14
CA LEU A 257 12.40 3.38 -3.05
C LEU A 257 13.60 4.24 -2.64
N GLY A 258 13.79 4.44 -1.33
CA GLY A 258 14.98 5.11 -0.80
C GLY A 258 16.27 4.35 -1.13
N LEU A 259 16.27 3.01 -1.04
CA LEU A 259 17.42 2.17 -1.43
C LEU A 259 17.73 2.28 -2.92
N LEU A 260 16.69 2.23 -3.78
CA LEU A 260 16.83 2.41 -5.22
C LEU A 260 17.45 3.78 -5.56
N ALA A 261 16.94 4.84 -4.94
CA ALA A 261 17.46 6.20 -5.15
C ALA A 261 18.92 6.36 -4.70
N ILE A 262 19.27 5.82 -3.53
CA ILE A 262 20.67 5.84 -3.05
C ILE A 262 21.59 5.05 -3.99
N LYS A 263 21.18 3.85 -4.43
CA LYS A 263 21.95 3.02 -5.39
C LYS A 263 22.29 3.84 -6.65
N LYS A 264 21.31 4.48 -7.24
CA LYS A 264 21.46 5.30 -8.45
C LYS A 264 22.29 6.55 -8.20
N ALA A 265 22.09 7.23 -7.08
CA ALA A 265 22.88 8.41 -6.69
C ALA A 265 24.36 8.05 -6.50
N VAL A 266 24.66 6.93 -5.87
CA VAL A 266 26.04 6.45 -5.66
C VAL A 266 26.70 6.07 -6.99
N GLU A 267 26.00 5.39 -7.89
CA GLU A 267 26.51 5.07 -9.24
C GLU A 267 26.87 6.36 -10.00
N HIS A 268 25.97 7.34 -10.01
CA HIS A 268 26.21 8.65 -10.64
C HIS A 268 27.37 9.40 -9.98
N ALA A 269 27.41 9.44 -8.66
CA ALA A 269 28.43 10.18 -7.92
C ALA A 269 29.85 9.63 -8.12
N LYS A 270 30.01 8.32 -8.38
CA LYS A 270 31.29 7.70 -8.72
C LYS A 270 31.78 8.06 -10.12
N GLN A 271 30.88 8.32 -11.06
CA GLN A 271 31.21 8.56 -12.48
C GLN A 271 31.34 10.05 -12.81
N ARG A 272 30.41 10.87 -12.28
CA ARG A 272 30.39 12.31 -12.55
C ARG A 272 31.56 13.02 -11.91
N LYS A 273 32.32 13.77 -12.70
CA LYS A 273 33.46 14.57 -12.23
C LYS A 273 33.18 16.07 -12.31
N VAL A 274 33.50 16.78 -11.24
CA VAL A 274 33.45 18.25 -11.12
C VAL A 274 34.67 18.69 -10.34
N PHE A 275 35.31 19.78 -10.76
CA PHE A 275 36.57 20.28 -10.19
C PHE A 275 37.70 19.22 -10.15
N GLY A 276 37.75 18.36 -11.17
CA GLY A 276 38.83 17.38 -11.34
C GLY A 276 38.65 16.06 -10.55
N ALA A 277 37.62 15.92 -9.72
CA ALA A 277 37.36 14.72 -8.93
C ALA A 277 35.92 14.18 -9.11
N PRO A 278 35.66 12.87 -8.87
CA PRO A 278 34.32 12.35 -8.77
C PRO A 278 33.52 13.10 -7.70
N ILE A 279 32.28 13.47 -7.99
CA ILE A 279 31.46 14.24 -7.02
C ILE A 279 31.21 13.47 -5.73
N GLY A 280 31.25 12.12 -5.78
CA GLY A 280 31.14 11.26 -4.60
C GLY A 280 32.31 11.40 -3.60
N SER A 281 33.39 12.10 -3.94
CA SER A 281 34.47 12.42 -3.00
C SER A 281 34.14 13.60 -2.07
N TYR A 282 33.07 14.36 -2.35
CA TYR A 282 32.72 15.52 -1.55
C TYR A 282 31.79 15.13 -0.39
N GLN A 283 32.16 15.46 0.84
CA GLN A 283 31.40 15.15 2.05
C GLN A 283 29.98 15.70 2.04
N ALA A 284 29.75 16.85 1.37
CA ALA A 284 28.45 17.44 1.19
C ALA A 284 27.43 16.49 0.48
N LEU A 285 27.89 15.52 -0.30
CA LEU A 285 27.09 14.49 -0.94
C LEU A 285 27.18 13.14 -0.21
N GLN A 286 28.35 12.81 0.32
CA GLN A 286 28.53 11.53 1.04
C GLN A 286 27.69 11.44 2.31
N PHE A 287 27.71 12.47 3.16
CA PHE A 287 27.10 12.43 4.47
C PHE A 287 25.58 12.29 4.41
N PRO A 288 24.84 13.08 3.59
CA PRO A 288 23.41 12.90 3.47
C PRO A 288 22.98 11.53 2.95
N LEU A 289 23.69 10.97 1.97
CA LEU A 289 23.42 9.63 1.45
C LEU A 289 23.70 8.54 2.49
N ALA A 290 24.81 8.67 3.24
CA ALA A 290 25.15 7.73 4.31
C ALA A 290 24.14 7.78 5.47
N GLU A 291 23.72 8.99 5.88
CA GLU A 291 22.71 9.17 6.92
C GLU A 291 21.35 8.59 6.50
N ALA A 292 20.91 8.87 5.27
CA ALA A 292 19.68 8.31 4.72
C ALA A 292 19.73 6.77 4.69
N LYS A 293 20.86 6.18 4.26
CA LYS A 293 21.06 4.72 4.27
C LYS A 293 20.94 4.14 5.67
N ALA A 294 21.59 4.73 6.67
CA ALA A 294 21.54 4.27 8.05
C ALA A 294 20.10 4.30 8.61
N LYS A 295 19.35 5.38 8.34
CA LYS A 295 17.93 5.51 8.75
C LYS A 295 17.04 4.47 8.07
N ILE A 296 17.27 4.20 6.77
CA ILE A 296 16.51 3.17 6.05
C ILE A 296 16.76 1.80 6.67
N GLU A 297 18.00 1.42 6.99
CA GLU A 297 18.28 0.12 7.61
C GLU A 297 17.60 -0.02 8.98
N ALA A 298 17.59 1.04 9.79
CA ALA A 298 16.87 1.04 11.06
C ALA A 298 15.34 0.89 10.86
N ALA A 299 14.79 1.57 9.86
CA ALA A 299 13.36 1.47 9.52
C ALA A 299 12.97 0.07 9.04
N ARG A 300 13.81 -0.56 8.22
CA ARG A 300 13.62 -1.94 7.74
C ARG A 300 13.53 -2.93 8.90
N LEU A 301 14.48 -2.87 9.84
CA LEU A 301 14.49 -3.75 11.01
C LEU A 301 13.23 -3.58 11.87
N LEU A 302 12.75 -2.35 12.02
CA LEU A 302 11.52 -2.05 12.74
C LEU A 302 10.29 -2.59 12.01
N ASN A 303 10.26 -2.47 10.68
CA ASN A 303 9.19 -3.03 9.84
C ASN A 303 9.18 -4.56 9.88
N TYR A 304 10.33 -5.20 9.83
CA TYR A 304 10.47 -6.65 9.96
C TYR A 304 9.97 -7.14 11.33
N LYS A 305 10.27 -6.39 12.40
CA LYS A 305 9.72 -6.68 13.73
C LYS A 305 8.20 -6.57 13.74
N ALA A 306 7.63 -5.54 13.10
CA ALA A 306 6.18 -5.37 13.03
C ALA A 306 5.50 -6.55 12.32
N ALA A 307 6.04 -6.98 11.18
CA ALA A 307 5.52 -8.12 10.42
C ALA A 307 5.68 -9.44 11.19
N TRP A 308 6.82 -9.66 11.83
CA TRP A 308 7.07 -10.82 12.67
C TRP A 308 6.07 -10.93 13.83
N LEU A 309 5.70 -9.81 14.45
CA LEU A 309 4.66 -9.77 15.48
C LEU A 309 3.28 -10.09 14.90
N TYR A 310 2.95 -9.47 13.76
CA TYR A 310 1.67 -9.66 13.08
C TYR A 310 1.42 -11.14 12.74
N ASP A 311 2.41 -11.81 12.13
CA ASP A 311 2.31 -13.21 11.72
C ASP A 311 2.13 -14.18 12.90
N ARG A 312 2.47 -13.73 14.12
CA ARG A 312 2.24 -14.47 15.36
C ARG A 312 0.96 -14.11 16.11
N GLY A 313 0.14 -13.25 15.50
CA GLY A 313 -1.07 -12.77 16.16
C GLY A 313 -0.81 -11.88 17.38
N LEU A 314 0.41 -11.32 17.51
CA LEU A 314 0.82 -10.45 18.60
C LEU A 314 0.50 -8.98 18.25
N PRO A 315 0.26 -8.11 19.25
CA PRO A 315 0.07 -6.69 19.02
C PRO A 315 1.29 -6.09 18.30
N CYS A 316 1.05 -5.48 17.12
CA CYS A 316 2.11 -4.90 16.29
C CYS A 316 1.88 -3.41 15.95
N GLY A 317 0.81 -2.81 16.47
CA GLY A 317 0.41 -1.45 16.11
C GLY A 317 1.47 -0.39 16.44
N ALA A 318 2.19 -0.53 17.55
CA ALA A 318 3.28 0.37 17.93
C ALA A 318 4.41 0.32 16.89
N GLU A 319 4.89 -0.88 16.58
CA GLU A 319 5.97 -1.11 15.62
C GLU A 319 5.58 -0.68 14.21
N ALA A 320 4.36 -1.01 13.75
CA ALA A 320 3.88 -0.65 12.42
C ALA A 320 3.79 0.88 12.22
N ASN A 321 3.30 1.63 13.22
CA ASN A 321 3.26 3.09 13.16
C ASN A 321 4.67 3.72 13.22
N MET A 322 5.53 3.24 14.11
CA MET A 322 6.91 3.73 14.21
C MET A 322 7.71 3.40 12.94
N ALA A 323 7.56 2.18 12.38
CA ALA A 323 8.19 1.79 11.12
C ALA A 323 7.78 2.71 9.99
N LYS A 324 6.48 2.99 9.86
CA LYS A 324 5.98 3.91 8.84
C LYS A 324 6.57 5.32 8.99
N VAL A 325 6.59 5.86 10.19
CA VAL A 325 7.15 7.21 10.44
C VAL A 325 8.61 7.28 10.01
N VAL A 326 9.43 6.33 10.44
CA VAL A 326 10.87 6.35 10.17
C VAL A 326 11.17 6.02 8.71
N ALA A 327 10.51 5.01 8.12
CA ALA A 327 10.74 4.61 6.73
C ALA A 327 10.36 5.71 5.74
N VAL A 328 9.22 6.36 5.94
CA VAL A 328 8.74 7.44 5.07
C VAL A 328 9.68 8.64 5.11
N GLU A 329 10.09 9.10 6.29
CA GLU A 329 11.04 10.21 6.42
C GLU A 329 12.40 9.87 5.78
N ALA A 330 12.91 8.66 6.04
CA ALA A 330 14.18 8.20 5.47
C ALA A 330 14.12 8.05 3.94
N GLY A 331 13.02 7.51 3.41
CA GLY A 331 12.78 7.36 1.97
C GLY A 331 12.70 8.71 1.26
N ILE A 332 11.95 9.67 1.80
CA ILE A 332 11.86 11.04 1.25
C ILE A 332 13.25 11.71 1.25
N GLN A 333 14.00 11.62 2.37
CA GLN A 333 15.35 12.17 2.44
C GLN A 333 16.29 11.52 1.42
N ALA A 334 16.23 10.20 1.27
CA ALA A 334 17.06 9.48 0.31
C ALA A 334 16.81 9.93 -1.13
N VAL A 335 15.52 10.02 -1.54
CA VAL A 335 15.17 10.48 -2.89
C VAL A 335 15.53 11.94 -3.09
N TYR A 336 15.31 12.80 -2.09
CA TYR A 336 15.73 14.21 -2.15
C TYR A 336 17.25 14.34 -2.34
N HIS A 337 18.05 13.62 -1.57
CA HIS A 337 19.51 13.66 -1.70
C HIS A 337 19.99 13.02 -3.01
N ALA A 338 19.29 12.04 -3.54
CA ALA A 338 19.54 11.54 -4.88
C ALA A 338 19.31 12.63 -5.93
N MET A 339 18.21 13.37 -5.89
CA MET A 339 17.96 14.51 -6.80
C MET A 339 19.09 15.55 -6.69
N GLN A 340 19.53 15.91 -5.49
CA GLN A 340 20.63 16.85 -5.29
C GLN A 340 21.95 16.32 -5.88
N THR A 341 22.21 15.01 -5.74
CA THR A 341 23.40 14.35 -6.30
C THR A 341 23.42 14.39 -7.83
N PHE A 342 22.27 14.20 -8.47
CA PHE A 342 22.13 14.32 -9.91
C PHE A 342 22.14 15.78 -10.41
N GLY A 343 21.86 16.74 -9.52
CA GLY A 343 21.76 18.16 -9.89
C GLY A 343 20.65 18.38 -10.94
N GLY A 344 20.91 19.16 -11.97
CA GLY A 344 19.93 19.41 -13.04
C GLY A 344 19.39 18.14 -13.71
N TYR A 345 20.18 17.09 -13.81
CA TYR A 345 19.73 15.79 -14.33
C TYR A 345 18.71 15.10 -13.43
N GLY A 346 18.73 15.35 -12.12
CA GLY A 346 17.72 14.82 -11.20
C GLY A 346 16.30 15.38 -11.43
N TYR A 347 16.20 16.48 -12.20
CA TYR A 347 14.93 17.10 -12.59
C TYR A 347 14.48 16.68 -14.00
N ALA A 348 15.33 15.95 -14.72
CA ALA A 348 15.04 15.47 -16.08
C ALA A 348 14.41 14.07 -16.04
N VAL A 349 13.39 13.84 -16.86
CA VAL A 349 12.57 12.61 -16.87
C VAL A 349 13.40 11.36 -17.16
N ASP A 350 14.44 11.48 -17.99
CA ASP A 350 15.29 10.36 -18.42
C ASP A 350 16.09 9.68 -17.29
N TYR A 351 16.18 10.34 -16.14
CA TYR A 351 16.97 9.85 -14.99
C TYR A 351 16.11 9.22 -13.89
N ASP A 352 14.79 9.17 -14.02
CA ASP A 352 13.81 8.56 -13.10
C ASP A 352 13.69 9.19 -11.71
N VAL A 353 14.69 9.94 -11.25
CA VAL A 353 14.74 10.46 -9.88
C VAL A 353 13.58 11.42 -9.60
N GLU A 354 13.15 12.20 -10.61
CA GLU A 354 11.98 13.06 -10.52
C GLU A 354 10.69 12.27 -10.34
N ARG A 355 10.57 11.09 -10.99
CA ARG A 355 9.42 10.19 -10.85
C ARG A 355 9.39 9.61 -9.42
N TRP A 356 10.51 9.14 -8.92
CA TRP A 356 10.62 8.65 -7.54
C TRP A 356 10.31 9.73 -6.51
N TRP A 357 10.68 10.98 -6.80
CA TRP A 357 10.32 12.12 -5.96
C TRP A 357 8.79 12.33 -5.91
N ARG A 358 8.11 12.22 -7.03
CA ARG A 358 6.64 12.30 -7.07
C ARG A 358 6.00 11.15 -6.29
N GLU A 359 6.51 9.94 -6.47
CA GLU A 359 5.99 8.72 -5.86
C GLU A 359 6.21 8.69 -4.33
N VAL A 360 7.43 8.95 -3.85
CA VAL A 360 7.74 8.81 -2.42
C VAL A 360 6.90 9.73 -1.53
N ASN A 361 6.52 10.91 -2.01
CA ASN A 361 5.72 11.86 -1.25
C ASN A 361 4.31 11.32 -0.94
N LEU A 362 3.76 10.42 -1.78
CA LEU A 362 2.49 9.77 -1.48
C LEU A 362 2.55 8.98 -0.17
N THR A 363 3.66 8.33 0.13
CA THR A 363 3.81 7.50 1.33
C THR A 363 3.61 8.28 2.64
N ARG A 364 3.77 9.62 2.60
CA ARG A 364 3.51 10.50 3.74
C ARG A 364 2.03 10.83 3.92
N LEU A 365 1.27 10.84 2.82
CA LEU A 365 -0.14 11.24 2.77
C LEU A 365 -1.08 10.07 3.00
N ALA A 366 -0.76 8.92 2.39
CA ALA A 366 -1.59 7.73 2.35
C ALA A 366 -0.81 6.49 2.85
N PRO A 367 -1.52 5.45 3.23
CA PRO A 367 -2.98 5.36 3.46
C PRO A 367 -3.44 6.00 4.79
N VAL A 368 -2.60 5.93 5.81
CA VAL A 368 -2.75 6.66 7.08
C VAL A 368 -1.74 7.79 7.07
N THR A 369 -2.17 9.02 7.29
CA THR A 369 -1.28 10.16 7.25
C THR A 369 -0.15 10.03 8.30
N HIS A 370 1.00 10.60 7.99
CA HIS A 370 2.14 10.65 8.91
C HIS A 370 1.75 11.22 10.29
N GLN A 371 0.88 12.25 10.30
CA GLN A 371 0.38 12.87 11.52
C GLN A 371 -0.47 11.91 12.35
N MET A 372 -1.31 11.08 11.72
CA MET A 372 -2.10 10.07 12.44
C MET A 372 -1.22 8.97 13.03
N ALA A 373 -0.15 8.58 12.34
CA ALA A 373 0.82 7.64 12.89
C ALA A 373 1.56 8.23 14.10
N LEU A 374 1.97 9.49 14.05
CA LEU A 374 2.56 10.21 15.19
C LEU A 374 1.58 10.36 16.35
N SER A 375 0.32 10.68 16.06
CA SER A 375 -0.75 10.76 17.08
C SER A 375 -0.90 9.40 17.80
N PHE A 376 -0.95 8.30 17.04
CA PHE A 376 -1.00 6.96 17.63
C PHE A 376 0.20 6.69 18.56
N ILE A 377 1.41 7.05 18.12
CA ILE A 377 2.61 6.89 18.95
C ILE A 377 2.51 7.73 20.22
N GLY A 378 2.10 8.99 20.11
CA GLY A 378 1.90 9.88 21.26
C GLY A 378 0.91 9.32 22.29
N GLU A 379 -0.26 8.89 21.83
CA GLU A 379 -1.33 8.42 22.70
C GLU A 379 -1.09 7.00 23.24
N HIS A 380 -0.70 6.06 22.40
CA HIS A 380 -0.69 4.64 22.75
C HIS A 380 0.69 4.07 23.12
N VAL A 381 1.77 4.71 22.69
CA VAL A 381 3.13 4.28 23.05
C VAL A 381 3.71 5.12 24.20
N LEU A 382 3.52 6.45 24.11
CA LEU A 382 4.02 7.39 25.14
C LEU A 382 3.02 7.63 26.26
N GLY A 383 1.75 7.26 26.10
CA GLY A 383 0.70 7.48 27.11
C GLY A 383 0.28 8.94 27.27
N LEU A 384 0.51 9.77 26.24
CA LEU A 384 0.10 11.19 26.27
C LEU A 384 -1.43 11.31 26.14
N PRO A 385 -2.00 12.39 26.70
CA PRO A 385 -3.43 12.65 26.56
C PRO A 385 -3.85 12.76 25.09
N LYS A 386 -5.04 12.26 24.80
CA LYS A 386 -5.64 12.38 23.46
C LYS A 386 -5.83 13.84 23.08
N SER A 387 -5.50 14.20 21.84
CA SER A 387 -5.50 15.58 21.36
C SER A 387 -6.88 16.07 20.90
N TYR A 388 -7.82 15.19 20.58
CA TYR A 388 -9.19 15.53 20.11
C TYR A 388 -10.18 14.38 20.36
#